data_1433ecae199e59d8b9c25a15a6f156aa
#
_entry.id   1433ecae199e59d8b9c25a15a6f156aa
#
_cell.length_a   1.000
_cell.length_b   1.000
_cell.length_c   1.000
_cell.angle_alpha   90.00
_cell.angle_beta   90.00
_cell.angle_gamma   90.00
#
_symmetry.space_group_name_H-M   'P 1'
#
loop_
_entity.id
_entity.type
_entity.pdbx_description
1 polymer ?
#
loop_
_entity_poly.entity_id
_entity_poly.type
_entity_poly.pdbx_seq_one_letter_code
_entity_poly.pdbx_strand_id
1 'polypeptide(L)'
;VQTQTKRHSFITSLLGIKHIVVAINKMDLMNFDQDVFERIKADYLAFAERIELKPSSLHFVPMSALKGDNVVNRSERAPWYQGQSLMEILESVEIAGDRNFDDLRFPVQYVNRPNLNFRGFAGTLASGIVRKGDEIAVLPSGKTSRVKSIVTFDGELEQATPGEAVTLTLEDEID
;
A
#
# COMPACT_ATOMS: atom_id res chain seq x y z
N VAL A 1 -10.33 4.16 22.99
CA VAL A 1 -9.38 3.48 22.09
C VAL A 1 -8.29 2.82 22.92
N GLN A 2 -8.08 1.50 22.75
CA GLN A 2 -7.11 0.72 23.52
C GLN A 2 -5.66 1.00 23.12
N THR A 3 -4.72 0.73 24.04
CA THR A 3 -3.27 0.92 23.82
C THR A 3 -2.75 0.17 22.58
N GLN A 4 -3.25 -1.05 22.35
CA GLN A 4 -2.87 -1.86 21.19
C GLN A 4 -3.27 -1.20 19.87
N THR A 5 -4.50 -0.69 19.79
CA THR A 5 -4.99 0.06 18.62
C THR A 5 -4.11 1.27 18.32
N LYS A 6 -3.74 2.03 19.38
CA LYS A 6 -2.86 3.19 19.26
C LYS A 6 -1.47 2.82 18.70
N ARG A 7 -0.87 1.71 19.19
CA ARG A 7 0.41 1.21 18.69
C ARG A 7 0.34 0.82 17.22
N HIS A 8 -0.69 0.06 16.83
CA HIS A 8 -0.85 -0.36 15.43
C HIS A 8 -1.07 0.83 14.50
N SER A 9 -1.91 1.79 14.89
CA SER A 9 -2.12 3.02 14.11
C SER A 9 -0.84 3.84 13.95
N PHE A 10 -0.01 3.91 14.97
CA PHE A 10 1.30 4.58 14.87
C PHE A 10 2.24 3.84 13.89
N ILE A 11 2.29 2.51 13.96
CA ILE A 11 3.09 1.69 13.02
C ILE A 11 2.59 1.88 11.59
N THR A 12 1.26 1.85 11.35
CA THR A 12 0.69 2.07 10.01
C THR A 12 1.02 3.46 9.46
N SER A 13 1.07 4.48 10.33
CA SER A 13 1.52 5.83 9.96
C SER A 13 2.98 5.85 9.52
N LEU A 14 3.88 5.21 10.30
CA LEU A 14 5.30 5.13 9.97
C LEU A 14 5.57 4.36 8.67
N LEU A 15 4.76 3.34 8.38
CA LEU A 15 4.85 2.55 7.16
C LEU A 15 4.21 3.25 5.95
N GLY A 16 3.61 4.42 6.13
CA GLY A 16 2.96 5.17 5.05
C GLY A 16 1.74 4.47 4.46
N ILE A 17 1.02 3.65 5.25
CA ILE A 17 -0.19 2.97 4.80
C ILE A 17 -1.29 4.01 4.57
N LYS A 18 -1.81 4.05 3.34
CA LYS A 18 -2.69 5.11 2.88
C LYS A 18 -4.18 4.82 3.07
N HIS A 19 -4.56 3.56 3.12
CA HIS A 19 -5.96 3.14 3.28
C HIS A 19 -6.14 2.41 4.59
N ILE A 20 -6.97 2.95 5.47
CA ILE A 20 -7.18 2.42 6.82
C ILE A 20 -8.67 2.19 7.04
N VAL A 21 -8.99 0.98 7.49
CA VAL A 21 -10.33 0.62 7.97
C VAL A 21 -10.28 0.37 9.47
N VAL A 22 -11.04 1.14 10.22
CA VAL A 22 -11.23 0.97 11.67
C VAL A 22 -12.50 0.16 11.89
N ALA A 23 -12.35 -1.13 12.11
CA ALA A 23 -13.44 -2.04 12.43
C ALA A 23 -13.80 -1.91 13.93
N ILE A 24 -14.93 -1.29 14.24
CA ILE A 24 -15.47 -1.21 15.61
C ILE A 24 -16.28 -2.49 15.85
N ASN A 25 -15.57 -3.52 16.30
CA ASN A 25 -16.11 -4.87 16.46
C ASN A 25 -16.85 -5.06 17.78
N LYS A 26 -17.64 -6.13 17.84
CA LYS A 26 -18.48 -6.53 18.99
C LYS A 26 -19.62 -5.55 19.28
N MET A 27 -20.09 -4.86 18.25
CA MET A 27 -21.25 -3.95 18.41
C MET A 27 -22.54 -4.67 18.77
N ASP A 28 -22.61 -5.98 18.52
CA ASP A 28 -23.71 -6.84 18.99
C ASP A 28 -23.87 -6.84 20.51
N LEU A 29 -22.78 -6.70 21.27
CA LEU A 29 -22.83 -6.60 22.74
C LEU A 29 -23.39 -5.27 23.24
N MET A 30 -23.41 -4.25 22.40
CA MET A 30 -23.94 -2.92 22.68
C MET A 30 -25.21 -2.65 21.86
N ASN A 31 -25.89 -3.70 21.38
CA ASN A 31 -27.12 -3.61 20.56
C ASN A 31 -26.99 -2.62 19.37
N PHE A 32 -25.81 -2.49 18.79
CA PHE A 32 -25.49 -1.54 17.73
C PHE A 32 -25.86 -0.10 18.06
N ASP A 33 -25.63 0.30 19.31
CA ASP A 33 -25.86 1.66 19.79
C ASP A 33 -24.99 2.66 18.99
N GLN A 34 -25.65 3.66 18.38
CA GLN A 34 -25.01 4.68 17.56
C GLN A 34 -24.09 5.60 18.38
N ASP A 35 -24.50 5.98 19.60
CA ASP A 35 -23.74 6.89 20.44
C ASP A 35 -22.42 6.25 20.89
N VAL A 36 -22.44 4.94 21.14
CA VAL A 36 -21.23 4.16 21.43
C VAL A 36 -20.28 4.16 20.22
N PHE A 37 -20.79 3.97 19.02
CA PHE A 37 -20.01 3.99 17.79
C PHE A 37 -19.38 5.38 17.57
N GLU A 38 -20.17 6.47 17.62
CA GLU A 38 -19.68 7.82 17.37
C GLU A 38 -18.65 8.27 18.43
N ARG A 39 -18.82 7.87 19.68
CA ARG A 39 -17.84 8.13 20.74
C ARG A 39 -16.51 7.45 20.45
N ILE A 40 -16.51 6.16 20.06
CA ILE A 40 -15.27 5.43 19.75
C ILE A 40 -14.59 6.02 18.52
N LYS A 41 -15.37 6.39 17.51
CA LYS A 41 -14.88 7.06 16.30
C LYS A 41 -14.24 8.42 16.63
N ALA A 42 -14.88 9.25 17.45
CA ALA A 42 -14.36 10.53 17.89
C ALA A 42 -13.04 10.36 18.68
N ASP A 43 -12.99 9.40 19.62
CA ASP A 43 -11.77 9.07 20.36
C ASP A 43 -10.61 8.66 19.43
N TYR A 44 -10.92 7.89 18.38
CA TYR A 44 -9.90 7.49 17.42
C TYR A 44 -9.42 8.66 16.58
N LEU A 45 -10.33 9.50 16.08
CA LEU A 45 -9.98 10.68 15.28
C LEU A 45 -9.11 11.66 16.07
N ALA A 46 -9.45 11.94 17.33
CA ALA A 46 -8.64 12.79 18.22
C ALA A 46 -7.24 12.19 18.47
N PHE A 47 -7.11 10.87 18.50
CA PHE A 47 -5.82 10.22 18.58
C PHE A 47 -5.06 10.30 17.25
N ALA A 48 -5.71 10.03 16.11
CA ALA A 48 -5.12 10.08 14.78
C ALA A 48 -4.55 11.46 14.45
N GLU A 49 -5.25 12.52 14.83
CA GLU A 49 -4.79 13.90 14.67
C GLU A 49 -3.47 14.16 15.44
N ARG A 50 -3.37 13.67 16.68
CA ARG A 50 -2.16 13.84 17.51
C ARG A 50 -0.92 13.15 16.97
N ILE A 51 -1.07 12.07 16.21
CA ILE A 51 0.04 11.36 15.56
C ILE A 51 0.22 11.74 14.09
N GLU A 52 -0.49 12.79 13.65
CA GLU A 52 -0.49 13.29 12.28
C GLU A 52 -0.79 12.20 11.23
N LEU A 53 -1.65 11.26 11.59
CA LEU A 53 -2.08 10.18 10.69
C LEU A 53 -2.93 10.78 9.56
N LYS A 54 -2.40 10.78 8.34
CA LYS A 54 -3.05 11.36 7.15
C LYS A 54 -3.23 10.29 6.06
N PRO A 55 -4.12 9.31 6.26
CA PRO A 55 -4.41 8.33 5.22
C PRO A 55 -5.17 8.97 4.06
N SER A 56 -5.02 8.42 2.85
CA SER A 56 -5.82 8.81 1.69
C SER A 56 -7.30 8.48 1.90
N SER A 57 -7.58 7.38 2.61
CA SER A 57 -8.93 7.04 3.04
C SER A 57 -8.94 6.44 4.45
N LEU A 58 -9.94 6.83 5.23
CA LEU A 58 -10.18 6.34 6.58
C LEU A 58 -11.64 5.99 6.75
N HIS A 59 -11.94 4.71 6.91
CA HIS A 59 -13.28 4.19 7.05
C HIS A 59 -13.52 3.66 8.46
N PHE A 60 -14.75 3.84 8.96
CA PHE A 60 -15.18 3.28 10.25
C PHE A 60 -16.37 2.36 10.00
N VAL A 61 -16.27 1.11 10.45
CA VAL A 61 -17.32 0.11 10.25
C VAL A 61 -17.78 -0.43 11.60
N PRO A 62 -19.06 -0.19 11.99
CA PRO A 62 -19.64 -0.84 13.15
C PRO A 62 -19.97 -2.30 12.80
N MET A 63 -19.35 -3.27 13.44
CA MET A 63 -19.49 -4.66 13.02
C MET A 63 -19.61 -5.65 14.17
N SER A 64 -20.09 -6.82 13.87
CA SER A 64 -19.91 -8.03 14.69
C SER A 64 -19.32 -9.13 13.82
N ALA A 65 -18.03 -9.39 13.96
CA ALA A 65 -17.36 -10.47 13.24
C ALA A 65 -17.96 -11.84 13.58
N LEU A 66 -18.43 -12.03 14.82
CA LEU A 66 -19.06 -13.27 15.28
C LEU A 66 -20.41 -13.53 14.60
N LYS A 67 -21.21 -12.49 14.40
CA LYS A 67 -22.56 -12.57 13.83
C LYS A 67 -22.59 -12.30 12.32
N GLY A 68 -21.50 -11.79 11.74
CA GLY A 68 -21.42 -11.42 10.34
C GLY A 68 -22.00 -10.04 10.02
N ASP A 69 -22.44 -9.29 11.01
CA ASP A 69 -23.03 -7.95 10.81
C ASP A 69 -22.01 -6.99 10.24
N ASN A 70 -22.32 -6.33 9.11
CA ASN A 70 -21.47 -5.41 8.36
C ASN A 70 -20.10 -5.97 7.95
N VAL A 71 -19.95 -7.30 7.89
CA VAL A 71 -18.73 -7.96 7.36
C VAL A 71 -18.83 -8.10 5.85
N VAL A 72 -19.74 -8.91 5.35
CA VAL A 72 -19.99 -9.10 3.90
C VAL A 72 -21.16 -8.25 3.46
N ASN A 73 -22.28 -8.33 4.16
CA ASN A 73 -23.50 -7.58 3.87
C ASN A 73 -23.76 -6.56 4.97
N ARG A 74 -24.49 -5.50 4.61
CA ARG A 74 -24.95 -4.50 5.57
C ARG A 74 -25.93 -5.13 6.56
N SER A 75 -25.81 -4.76 7.83
CA SER A 75 -26.65 -5.29 8.90
C SER A 75 -27.92 -4.46 9.07
N GLU A 76 -29.07 -5.13 9.15
CA GLU A 76 -30.34 -4.51 9.53
C GLU A 76 -30.36 -4.03 10.99
N ARG A 77 -29.45 -4.51 11.83
CA ARG A 77 -29.31 -4.14 13.25
C ARG A 77 -28.71 -2.75 13.45
N ALA A 78 -28.08 -2.19 12.40
CA ALA A 78 -27.51 -0.85 12.41
C ALA A 78 -28.13 0.01 11.30
N PRO A 79 -29.43 0.32 11.33
CA PRO A 79 -30.12 1.05 10.26
C PRO A 79 -29.62 2.50 10.11
N TRP A 80 -29.01 3.05 11.15
CA TRP A 80 -28.36 4.37 11.14
C TRP A 80 -27.04 4.40 10.38
N TYR A 81 -26.38 3.23 10.20
CA TYR A 81 -25.13 3.15 9.45
C TYR A 81 -25.42 3.06 7.95
N GLN A 82 -25.03 4.11 7.24
CA GLN A 82 -25.23 4.22 5.78
C GLN A 82 -23.92 3.95 4.97
N GLY A 83 -22.84 3.57 5.66
CA GLY A 83 -21.57 3.24 5.02
C GLY A 83 -21.57 1.85 4.37
N GLN A 84 -20.46 1.50 3.77
CA GLN A 84 -20.21 0.20 3.16
C GLN A 84 -19.89 -0.87 4.21
N SER A 85 -20.14 -2.14 3.89
CA SER A 85 -19.63 -3.28 4.67
C SER A 85 -18.09 -3.37 4.56
N LEU A 86 -17.48 -4.17 5.42
CA LEU A 86 -16.02 -4.34 5.39
C LEU A 86 -15.55 -4.88 4.03
N MET A 87 -16.25 -5.88 3.48
CA MET A 87 -15.87 -6.47 2.18
C MET A 87 -16.08 -5.49 1.03
N GLU A 88 -17.18 -4.74 1.01
CA GLU A 88 -17.40 -3.71 -0.02
C GLU A 88 -16.28 -2.65 -0.02
N ILE A 89 -15.78 -2.23 1.16
CA ILE A 89 -14.65 -1.31 1.25
C ILE A 89 -13.39 -1.97 0.69
N LEU A 90 -13.07 -3.19 1.10
CA LEU A 90 -11.86 -3.90 0.67
C LEU A 90 -11.83 -4.16 -0.85
N GLU A 91 -12.99 -4.40 -1.47
CA GLU A 91 -13.12 -4.63 -2.90
C GLU A 91 -13.12 -3.34 -3.72
N SER A 92 -13.52 -2.21 -3.12
CA SER A 92 -13.65 -0.92 -3.82
C SER A 92 -12.44 0.02 -3.64
N VAL A 93 -11.52 -0.28 -2.70
CA VAL A 93 -10.36 0.57 -2.46
C VAL A 93 -9.41 0.56 -3.66
N GLU A 94 -9.14 1.74 -4.23
CA GLU A 94 -8.20 1.90 -5.34
C GLU A 94 -6.76 1.92 -4.82
N ILE A 95 -6.06 0.80 -4.91
CA ILE A 95 -4.65 0.68 -4.48
C ILE A 95 -3.71 1.30 -5.52
N ALA A 96 -4.11 1.35 -6.80
CA ALA A 96 -3.28 1.81 -7.91
C ALA A 96 -3.21 3.34 -8.05
N GLY A 97 -4.21 4.08 -7.61
CA GLY A 97 -4.27 5.55 -7.73
C GLY A 97 -3.17 6.31 -6.98
N ASP A 98 -2.47 5.63 -6.07
CA ASP A 98 -1.39 6.18 -5.26
C ASP A 98 0.00 6.03 -5.90
N ARG A 99 0.12 5.31 -7.01
CA ARG A 99 1.39 5.04 -7.67
C ARG A 99 1.60 6.01 -8.83
N ASN A 100 2.76 6.65 -8.87
CA ASN A 100 3.19 7.41 -10.04
C ASN A 100 3.69 6.42 -11.09
N PHE A 101 2.98 6.33 -12.22
CA PHE A 101 3.35 5.47 -13.36
C PHE A 101 4.13 6.21 -14.45
N ASP A 102 4.26 7.54 -14.36
CA ASP A 102 4.85 8.37 -15.41
C ASP A 102 6.37 8.56 -15.22
N ASP A 103 6.80 8.93 -14.02
CA ASP A 103 8.20 9.26 -13.76
C ASP A 103 8.98 8.04 -13.28
N LEU A 104 9.84 7.49 -14.13
CA LEU A 104 10.69 6.36 -13.75
C LEU A 104 11.68 6.76 -12.64
N ARG A 105 11.62 6.03 -11.53
CA ARG A 105 12.60 6.09 -10.43
C ARG A 105 12.90 4.67 -9.95
N PHE A 106 14.13 4.27 -10.15
CA PHE A 106 14.64 2.95 -9.74
C PHE A 106 15.86 3.12 -8.84
N PRO A 107 15.68 3.18 -7.51
CA PRO A 107 16.80 3.18 -6.55
C PRO A 107 17.55 1.85 -6.59
N VAL A 108 18.79 1.86 -7.02
CA VAL A 108 19.64 0.67 -7.01
C VAL A 108 20.06 0.38 -5.57
N GLN A 109 19.69 -0.79 -5.08
CA GLN A 109 20.01 -1.24 -3.72
C GLN A 109 21.21 -2.19 -3.69
N TYR A 110 21.41 -2.95 -4.77
CA TYR A 110 22.50 -3.91 -4.87
C TYR A 110 22.92 -4.11 -6.33
N VAL A 111 24.23 -4.19 -6.56
CA VAL A 111 24.79 -4.55 -7.87
C VAL A 111 25.21 -6.01 -7.85
N ASN A 112 24.50 -6.84 -8.62
CA ASN A 112 24.76 -8.26 -8.73
C ASN A 112 25.71 -8.56 -9.89
N ARG A 113 26.88 -9.12 -9.60
CA ARG A 113 27.89 -9.49 -10.59
C ARG A 113 28.45 -10.90 -10.29
N PRO A 114 27.67 -11.96 -10.49
CA PRO A 114 28.05 -13.33 -10.17
C PRO A 114 29.18 -13.86 -11.09
N ASN A 115 29.32 -13.27 -12.27
CA ASN A 115 30.37 -13.59 -13.24
C ASN A 115 30.66 -12.39 -14.15
N LEU A 116 31.64 -12.52 -15.02
CA LEU A 116 32.09 -11.43 -15.92
C LEU A 116 31.06 -11.06 -17.00
N ASN A 117 30.12 -11.94 -17.30
CA ASN A 117 29.13 -11.75 -18.38
C ASN A 117 27.78 -11.22 -17.89
N PHE A 118 27.60 -11.08 -16.56
CA PHE A 118 26.36 -10.60 -15.99
C PHE A 118 26.61 -9.45 -15.01
N ARG A 119 25.97 -8.34 -15.26
CA ARG A 119 25.89 -7.20 -14.34
C ARG A 119 24.44 -6.75 -14.21
N GLY A 120 23.86 -6.96 -13.05
CA GLY A 120 22.49 -6.62 -12.76
C GLY A 120 22.40 -5.58 -11.65
N PHE A 121 21.52 -4.61 -11.83
CA PHE A 121 21.20 -3.58 -10.85
C PHE A 121 19.89 -3.97 -10.17
N ALA A 122 19.97 -4.44 -8.94
CA ALA A 122 18.81 -4.90 -8.19
C ALA A 122 18.22 -3.79 -7.33
N GLY A 123 16.90 -3.71 -7.27
CA GLY A 123 16.17 -2.73 -6.49
C GLY A 123 14.67 -2.92 -6.57
N THR A 124 13.93 -2.03 -5.90
CA THR A 124 12.47 -1.95 -6.01
C THR A 124 12.09 -0.73 -6.83
N LEU A 125 11.26 -0.90 -7.85
CA LEU A 125 10.77 0.20 -8.67
C LEU A 125 9.93 1.15 -7.80
N ALA A 126 10.43 2.36 -7.57
CA ALA A 126 9.76 3.34 -6.72
C ALA A 126 8.62 4.05 -7.44
N SER A 127 8.80 4.36 -8.73
CA SER A 127 7.79 4.99 -9.58
C SER A 127 8.08 4.76 -11.05
N GLY A 128 7.10 5.03 -11.92
CA GLY A 128 7.17 4.85 -13.36
C GLY A 128 7.02 3.38 -13.78
N ILE A 129 6.91 3.16 -15.06
CA ILE A 129 6.95 1.83 -15.67
C ILE A 129 8.28 1.72 -16.41
N VAL A 130 8.97 0.60 -16.24
CA VAL A 130 10.16 0.28 -17.02
C VAL A 130 9.89 -0.89 -17.95
N ARG A 131 10.30 -0.76 -19.21
CA ARG A 131 10.17 -1.79 -20.25
C ARG A 131 11.53 -2.17 -20.79
N LYS A 132 11.63 -3.38 -21.30
CA LYS A 132 12.80 -3.80 -22.07
C LYS A 132 12.99 -2.88 -23.29
N GLY A 133 14.21 -2.39 -23.49
CA GLY A 133 14.55 -1.44 -24.56
C GLY A 133 14.40 0.03 -24.20
N ASP A 134 13.81 0.38 -23.04
CA ASP A 134 13.69 1.75 -22.59
C ASP A 134 15.06 2.40 -22.38
N GLU A 135 15.21 3.64 -22.82
CA GLU A 135 16.38 4.44 -22.52
C GLU A 135 16.28 5.04 -21.12
N ILE A 136 17.31 4.84 -20.32
CA ILE A 136 17.39 5.33 -18.95
C ILE A 136 18.63 6.18 -18.73
N ALA A 137 18.57 7.11 -17.78
CA ALA A 137 19.71 7.88 -17.31
C ALA A 137 20.13 7.39 -15.91
N VAL A 138 21.42 7.14 -15.73
CA VAL A 138 21.99 6.72 -14.44
C VAL A 138 22.48 7.95 -13.68
N LEU A 139 21.93 8.15 -12.49
CA LEU A 139 22.34 9.26 -11.61
C LEU A 139 23.38 8.79 -10.59
N PRO A 140 24.34 9.64 -10.18
CA PRO A 140 24.47 11.05 -10.55
C PRO A 140 25.24 11.31 -11.85
N SER A 141 25.77 10.29 -12.54
CA SER A 141 26.68 10.47 -13.68
C SER A 141 26.02 11.10 -14.92
N GLY A 142 24.70 10.95 -15.06
CA GLY A 142 23.94 11.39 -16.24
C GLY A 142 24.19 10.54 -17.50
N LYS A 143 24.94 9.43 -17.38
CA LYS A 143 25.15 8.51 -18.50
C LYS A 143 23.83 7.82 -18.85
N THR A 144 23.58 7.64 -20.15
CA THR A 144 22.39 6.94 -20.65
C THR A 144 22.76 5.54 -21.14
N SER A 145 21.83 4.62 -21.01
CA SER A 145 21.88 3.28 -21.60
C SER A 145 20.47 2.74 -21.80
N ARG A 146 20.35 1.58 -22.42
CA ARG A 146 19.07 0.90 -22.62
C ARG A 146 18.93 -0.31 -21.70
N VAL A 147 17.70 -0.52 -21.24
CA VAL A 147 17.34 -1.71 -20.47
C VAL A 147 17.40 -2.93 -21.36
N LYS A 148 18.36 -3.81 -21.12
CA LYS A 148 18.56 -5.05 -21.88
C LYS A 148 17.57 -6.13 -21.44
N SER A 149 17.40 -6.34 -20.13
CA SER A 149 16.43 -7.28 -19.56
C SER A 149 15.98 -6.85 -18.17
N ILE A 150 14.81 -7.32 -17.78
CA ILE A 150 14.20 -7.16 -16.45
C ILE A 150 14.10 -8.55 -15.85
N VAL A 151 14.90 -8.84 -14.83
CA VAL A 151 15.05 -10.20 -14.29
C VAL A 151 14.43 -10.29 -12.91
N THR A 152 13.65 -11.34 -12.67
CA THR A 152 13.12 -11.72 -11.36
C THR A 152 13.55 -13.13 -11.00
N PHE A 153 13.17 -13.63 -9.83
CA PHE A 153 13.41 -15.04 -9.45
C PHE A 153 12.69 -16.01 -10.38
N ASP A 154 11.51 -15.65 -10.86
CA ASP A 154 10.66 -16.50 -11.71
C ASP A 154 10.99 -16.39 -13.20
N GLY A 155 11.92 -15.51 -13.60
CA GLY A 155 12.35 -15.30 -14.98
C GLY A 155 12.42 -13.86 -15.42
N GLU A 156 12.44 -13.63 -16.73
CA GLU A 156 12.47 -12.30 -17.33
C GLU A 156 11.06 -11.76 -17.53
N LEU A 157 10.92 -10.45 -17.34
CA LEU A 157 9.70 -9.69 -17.58
C LEU A 157 9.87 -8.75 -18.78
N GLU A 158 8.79 -8.49 -19.51
CA GLU A 158 8.76 -7.45 -20.56
C GLU A 158 8.63 -6.04 -19.98
N GLN A 159 7.99 -5.91 -18.83
CA GLN A 159 7.85 -4.66 -18.09
C GLN A 159 7.78 -4.88 -16.58
N ALA A 160 8.13 -3.85 -15.81
CA ALA A 160 7.91 -3.80 -14.37
C ALA A 160 7.21 -2.50 -13.96
N THR A 161 6.42 -2.59 -12.88
CA THR A 161 5.59 -1.51 -12.34
C THR A 161 6.02 -1.12 -10.92
N PRO A 162 5.60 0.05 -10.40
CA PRO A 162 5.97 0.50 -9.07
C PRO A 162 5.66 -0.52 -7.97
N GLY A 163 6.63 -0.76 -7.09
CA GLY A 163 6.55 -1.72 -5.99
C GLY A 163 7.11 -3.10 -6.31
N GLU A 164 7.44 -3.40 -7.59
CA GLU A 164 8.07 -4.67 -7.96
C GLU A 164 9.58 -4.63 -7.69
N ALA A 165 10.08 -5.70 -7.08
CA ALA A 165 11.50 -5.94 -6.86
C ALA A 165 12.07 -6.67 -8.06
N VAL A 166 12.98 -6.00 -8.78
CA VAL A 166 13.55 -6.52 -10.04
C VAL A 166 15.05 -6.27 -10.12
N THR A 167 15.70 -6.96 -11.03
CA THR A 167 17.08 -6.71 -11.43
C THR A 167 17.11 -6.24 -12.88
N LEU A 168 17.54 -5.03 -13.11
CA LEU A 168 17.74 -4.48 -14.45
C LEU A 168 19.15 -4.81 -14.96
N THR A 169 19.25 -5.30 -16.18
CA THR A 169 20.52 -5.34 -16.92
C THR A 169 20.52 -4.27 -18.00
N LEU A 170 21.67 -3.73 -18.33
CA LEU A 170 21.82 -2.68 -19.31
C LEU A 170 22.62 -3.16 -20.51
N GLU A 171 22.46 -2.49 -21.66
CA GLU A 171 23.23 -2.80 -22.87
C GLU A 171 24.70 -2.39 -22.70
N ASP A 172 24.94 -1.26 -22.02
CA ASP A 172 26.29 -0.74 -21.79
C ASP A 172 26.75 -1.01 -20.35
N GLU A 173 28.07 -1.16 -20.17
CA GLU A 173 28.67 -1.17 -18.85
C GLU A 173 28.74 0.27 -18.31
N ILE A 174 27.87 0.59 -17.36
CA ILE A 174 27.84 1.89 -16.68
C ILE A 174 28.25 1.69 -15.21
N ASP A 175 29.16 2.52 -14.76
CA ASP A 175 29.59 2.65 -13.36
C ASP A 175 28.96 3.87 -12.71
#